data_f34b64dd3bb2c823aeaffff272cd9c5e
#
_entry.id   f34b64dd3bb2c823aeaffff272cd9c5e
#
_cell.length_a   1.000
_cell.length_b   1.000
_cell.length_c   1.000
_cell.angle_alpha   90.00
_cell.angle_beta   90.00
_cell.angle_gamma   90.00
#
_symmetry.space_group_name_H-M   'P 1'
#
loop_
_entity.id
_entity.type
_entity.pdbx_description
1 polymer ?
#
loop_
_entity_poly.entity_id
_entity_poly.type
_entity_poly.pdbx_seq_one_letter_code
_entity_poly.pdbx_strand_id
1 'polypeptide(L)'
;PNLKYAKKIKEELDIPVSMVSAILTPKMADEIIAKGYVDMVAFGRSLLADPYWPKKAMQGHPEDIVPCLRCSNCYHIATDHWNVGCSVNPRYHNEDFIPSNRCIGKAIEKKHVVIIGAGPAGLKAAITASDRGHDVTLIEKSNSLGGLLKVIASEKHKEEVQRLLKYYRTQIDKRPIQVLLNTQATPEMVKALNPDSILIAIGAKERILPISGL
;
A
#
# COMPACT_ATOMS: atom_id res chain seq x y z
N PRO A 1 -14.29 11.77 -13.07
CA PRO A 1 -15.06 13.04 -13.15
C PRO A 1 -14.86 13.76 -14.49
N ASN A 2 -13.67 13.71 -15.11
CA ASN A 2 -13.37 14.45 -16.35
C ASN A 2 -13.70 13.66 -17.62
N LEU A 3 -14.11 12.41 -17.52
CA LEU A 3 -14.35 11.52 -18.66
C LEU A 3 -15.39 12.10 -19.65
N LYS A 4 -16.47 12.70 -19.14
CA LYS A 4 -17.50 13.29 -19.98
C LYS A 4 -16.99 14.43 -20.88
N TYR A 5 -16.03 15.21 -20.38
CA TYR A 5 -15.44 16.30 -21.15
C TYR A 5 -14.42 15.78 -22.18
N ALA A 6 -13.56 14.83 -21.74
CA ALA A 6 -12.59 14.22 -22.63
C ALA A 6 -13.26 13.50 -23.81
N LYS A 7 -14.35 12.76 -23.54
CA LYS A 7 -15.16 12.11 -24.57
C LYS A 7 -15.72 13.13 -25.57
N LYS A 8 -16.33 14.23 -25.08
CA LYS A 8 -16.87 15.27 -25.96
C LYS A 8 -15.80 15.92 -26.83
N ILE A 9 -14.62 16.20 -26.25
CA ILE A 9 -13.48 16.74 -26.99
C ILE A 9 -13.04 15.74 -28.07
N LYS A 10 -12.97 14.44 -27.76
CA LYS A 10 -12.61 13.40 -28.73
C LYS A 10 -13.61 13.27 -29.88
N GLU A 11 -14.90 13.51 -29.61
CA GLU A 11 -15.95 13.48 -30.62
C GLU A 11 -15.88 14.69 -31.57
N GLU A 12 -15.39 15.82 -31.10
CA GLU A 12 -15.35 17.09 -31.84
C GLU A 12 -14.01 17.37 -32.56
N LEU A 13 -12.92 16.72 -32.14
CA LEU A 13 -11.58 17.01 -32.65
C LEU A 13 -10.92 15.74 -33.25
N ASP A 14 -10.29 15.94 -34.40
CA ASP A 14 -9.51 14.92 -35.11
C ASP A 14 -8.01 14.93 -34.67
N ILE A 15 -7.78 14.96 -33.36
CA ILE A 15 -6.45 14.88 -32.78
C ILE A 15 -6.42 13.85 -31.65
N PRO A 16 -5.25 13.29 -31.30
CA PRO A 16 -5.14 12.41 -30.15
C PRO A 16 -5.51 13.12 -28.85
N VAL A 17 -6.40 12.52 -28.05
CA VAL A 17 -6.87 13.05 -26.77
C VAL A 17 -6.37 12.20 -25.64
N SER A 18 -5.70 12.82 -24.68
CA SER A 18 -5.25 12.19 -23.43
C SER A 18 -6.09 12.67 -22.25
N MET A 19 -6.43 11.76 -21.35
CA MET A 19 -7.16 12.08 -20.13
C MET A 19 -6.35 11.74 -18.87
N VAL A 20 -6.35 12.67 -17.93
CA VAL A 20 -5.87 12.44 -16.55
C VAL A 20 -7.04 12.71 -15.60
N SER A 21 -7.39 11.76 -14.76
CA SER A 21 -8.27 11.99 -13.59
C SER A 21 -8.63 10.68 -12.90
N ALA A 22 -8.11 10.46 -11.70
CA ALA A 22 -8.52 9.38 -10.81
C ALA A 22 -8.59 7.98 -11.47
N ILE A 23 -7.75 7.71 -12.45
CA ILE A 23 -7.59 6.38 -13.04
C ILE A 23 -6.77 5.56 -12.03
N LEU A 24 -7.41 4.54 -11.44
CA LEU A 24 -6.89 3.86 -10.27
C LEU A 24 -6.56 2.39 -10.51
N THR A 25 -7.14 1.80 -11.56
CA THR A 25 -6.93 0.39 -11.88
C THR A 25 -6.66 0.19 -13.38
N PRO A 26 -5.90 -0.85 -13.77
CA PRO A 26 -5.70 -1.21 -15.18
C PRO A 26 -7.01 -1.42 -15.92
N LYS A 27 -7.95 -2.15 -15.32
CA LYS A 27 -9.27 -2.37 -15.90
C LYS A 27 -9.98 -1.06 -16.27
N MET A 28 -9.94 -0.06 -15.39
CA MET A 28 -10.53 1.25 -15.67
C MET A 28 -9.84 1.96 -16.84
N ALA A 29 -8.51 1.87 -16.92
CA ALA A 29 -7.75 2.44 -18.04
C ALA A 29 -8.11 1.77 -19.35
N ASP A 30 -8.11 0.44 -19.39
CA ASP A 30 -8.46 -0.36 -20.59
C ASP A 30 -9.88 -0.10 -21.07
N GLU A 31 -10.85 -0.05 -20.15
CA GLU A 31 -12.25 0.22 -20.49
C GLU A 31 -12.45 1.61 -21.14
N ILE A 32 -11.73 2.62 -20.66
CA ILE A 32 -11.81 3.99 -21.20
C ILE A 32 -11.26 4.05 -22.61
N ILE A 33 -10.13 3.40 -22.88
CA ILE A 33 -9.48 3.34 -24.19
C ILE A 33 -10.28 2.43 -25.15
N ALA A 34 -10.66 1.24 -24.72
CA ALA A 34 -11.39 0.28 -25.54
C ALA A 34 -12.74 0.80 -26.03
N LYS A 35 -13.39 1.66 -25.24
CA LYS A 35 -14.63 2.35 -25.64
C LYS A 35 -14.41 3.55 -26.57
N GLY A 36 -13.17 3.86 -26.92
CA GLY A 36 -12.82 5.01 -27.77
C GLY A 36 -13.11 6.38 -27.15
N TYR A 37 -13.19 6.47 -25.82
CA TYR A 37 -13.49 7.74 -25.14
C TYR A 37 -12.29 8.69 -25.16
N VAL A 38 -11.08 8.14 -25.20
CA VAL A 38 -9.82 8.87 -25.38
C VAL A 38 -8.81 7.92 -26.04
N ASP A 39 -7.72 8.46 -26.56
CA ASP A 39 -6.63 7.66 -27.16
C ASP A 39 -5.61 7.24 -26.13
N MET A 40 -5.44 8.02 -25.07
CA MET A 40 -4.44 7.78 -24.05
C MET A 40 -4.95 8.14 -22.66
N VAL A 41 -4.36 7.53 -21.64
CA VAL A 41 -4.59 7.88 -20.24
C VAL A 41 -3.28 8.27 -19.57
N ALA A 42 -3.33 9.29 -18.74
CA ALA A 42 -2.20 9.77 -17.98
C ALA A 42 -2.39 9.53 -16.48
N PHE A 43 -1.30 9.22 -15.81
CA PHE A 43 -1.27 8.89 -14.39
C PHE A 43 -0.37 9.88 -13.65
N GLY A 44 -0.86 10.42 -12.54
CA GLY A 44 -0.05 11.20 -11.60
C GLY A 44 0.20 10.41 -10.32
N ARG A 45 -0.63 10.63 -9.31
CA ARG A 45 -0.47 10.05 -7.96
C ARG A 45 -0.41 8.52 -7.91
N SER A 46 -1.00 7.82 -8.87
CA SER A 46 -0.89 6.36 -8.95
C SER A 46 0.55 5.91 -9.20
N LEU A 47 1.32 6.66 -10.00
CA LEU A 47 2.75 6.40 -10.24
C LEU A 47 3.63 6.80 -9.05
N LEU A 48 3.21 7.80 -8.26
CA LEU A 48 3.91 8.12 -7.00
C LEU A 48 3.73 7.01 -5.97
N ALA A 49 2.53 6.41 -5.91
CA ALA A 49 2.26 5.27 -5.03
C ALA A 49 2.98 3.99 -5.48
N ASP A 50 3.02 3.74 -6.78
CA ASP A 50 3.70 2.61 -7.40
C ASP A 50 4.35 2.99 -8.74
N PRO A 51 5.66 3.27 -8.78
CA PRO A 51 6.37 3.58 -10.02
C PRO A 51 6.35 2.46 -11.07
N TYR A 52 6.06 1.23 -10.64
CA TYR A 52 5.98 0.05 -11.51
C TYR A 52 4.55 -0.29 -11.94
N TRP A 53 3.60 0.59 -11.68
CA TRP A 53 2.20 0.40 -12.00
C TRP A 53 1.96 -0.07 -13.46
N PRO A 54 2.48 0.62 -14.50
CA PRO A 54 2.27 0.20 -15.89
C PRO A 54 2.87 -1.17 -16.18
N LYS A 55 4.06 -1.44 -15.66
CA LYS A 55 4.72 -2.72 -15.85
C LYS A 55 3.93 -3.88 -15.25
N LYS A 56 3.41 -3.71 -14.03
CA LYS A 56 2.58 -4.71 -13.34
C LYS A 56 1.27 -4.93 -14.08
N ALA A 57 0.65 -3.85 -14.59
CA ALA A 57 -0.54 -3.93 -15.44
C ALA A 57 -0.27 -4.74 -16.71
N MET A 58 0.80 -4.43 -17.45
CA MET A 58 1.20 -5.13 -18.67
C MET A 58 1.51 -6.62 -18.43
N GLN A 59 2.01 -6.97 -17.25
CA GLN A 59 2.32 -8.35 -16.85
C GLN A 59 1.07 -9.13 -16.37
N GLY A 60 -0.10 -8.50 -16.32
CA GLY A 60 -1.33 -9.15 -15.86
C GLY A 60 -1.41 -9.32 -14.33
N HIS A 61 -0.65 -8.52 -13.56
CA HIS A 61 -0.59 -8.59 -12.10
C HIS A 61 -1.14 -7.32 -11.42
N PRO A 62 -2.42 -6.95 -11.66
CA PRO A 62 -3.02 -5.76 -11.07
C PRO A 62 -3.09 -5.82 -9.53
N GLU A 63 -3.13 -7.02 -8.96
CA GLU A 63 -3.13 -7.25 -7.51
C GLU A 63 -1.81 -6.89 -6.83
N ASP A 64 -0.73 -6.77 -7.60
CA ASP A 64 0.60 -6.38 -7.10
C ASP A 64 0.83 -4.86 -7.13
N ILE A 65 -0.12 -4.12 -7.69
CA ILE A 65 -0.05 -2.65 -7.74
C ILE A 65 -0.38 -2.08 -6.36
N VAL A 66 0.52 -1.26 -5.81
CA VAL A 66 0.27 -0.48 -4.60
C VAL A 66 -0.78 0.58 -4.89
N PRO A 67 -1.97 0.55 -4.28
CA PRO A 67 -3.03 1.49 -4.61
C PRO A 67 -2.75 2.88 -4.02
N CYS A 68 -2.93 3.92 -4.83
CA CYS A 68 -2.96 5.29 -4.35
C CYS A 68 -4.19 5.51 -3.44
N LEU A 69 -3.99 6.04 -2.24
CA LEU A 69 -5.07 6.35 -1.30
C LEU A 69 -5.83 7.64 -1.61
N ARG A 70 -5.38 8.42 -2.58
CA ARG A 70 -5.92 9.75 -2.90
C ARG A 70 -5.96 10.70 -1.68
N CYS A 71 -5.12 10.44 -0.69
CA CYS A 71 -5.02 11.21 0.57
C CYS A 71 -4.40 12.57 0.38
N SER A 72 -3.84 12.86 -0.80
CA SER A 72 -3.16 14.11 -1.17
C SER A 72 -1.93 14.48 -0.33
N ASN A 73 -1.40 13.55 0.48
CA ASN A 73 -0.21 13.78 1.29
C ASN A 73 0.98 14.26 0.42
N CYS A 74 1.20 13.63 -0.74
CA CYS A 74 2.24 14.05 -1.69
C CYS A 74 2.05 15.46 -2.26
N TYR A 75 0.82 15.99 -2.28
CA TYR A 75 0.51 17.32 -2.77
C TYR A 75 0.52 18.36 -1.64
N HIS A 76 -0.10 18.06 -0.52
CA HIS A 76 -0.18 18.97 0.63
C HIS A 76 1.20 19.34 1.17
N ILE A 77 2.08 18.36 1.32
CA ILE A 77 3.45 18.58 1.78
C ILE A 77 4.24 19.45 0.79
N ALA A 78 4.01 19.30 -0.52
CA ALA A 78 4.66 20.11 -1.54
C ALA A 78 4.25 21.61 -1.48
N THR A 79 3.03 21.91 -1.04
CA THR A 79 2.54 23.29 -0.89
C THR A 79 3.02 23.95 0.40
N ASP A 80 3.26 23.20 1.44
CA ASP A 80 3.62 23.72 2.77
C ASP A 80 5.14 23.70 3.06
N HIS A 81 5.97 23.45 2.02
CA HIS A 81 7.44 23.39 2.12
C HIS A 81 8.00 22.34 3.11
N TRP A 82 7.20 21.32 3.44
CA TRP A 82 7.63 20.19 4.25
C TRP A 82 8.20 19.08 3.36
N ASN A 83 8.86 18.11 4.00
CA ASN A 83 9.37 16.95 3.25
C ASN A 83 8.25 16.23 2.49
N VAL A 84 8.38 16.15 1.18
CA VAL A 84 7.43 15.47 0.30
C VAL A 84 7.42 13.98 0.61
N GLY A 85 6.25 13.36 0.64
CA GLY A 85 6.13 11.94 0.94
C GLY A 85 4.84 11.31 0.41
N CYS A 86 4.81 10.00 0.35
CA CYS A 86 3.63 9.23 0.00
C CYS A 86 3.24 8.29 1.14
N SER A 87 1.96 8.29 1.52
CA SER A 87 1.46 7.46 2.63
C SER A 87 1.60 5.95 2.40
N VAL A 88 1.78 5.49 1.16
CA VAL A 88 1.90 4.06 0.82
C VAL A 88 3.23 3.69 0.17
N ASN A 89 4.00 4.68 -0.29
CA ASN A 89 5.31 4.49 -0.88
C ASN A 89 6.37 5.25 -0.07
N PRO A 90 7.02 4.63 0.92
CA PRO A 90 8.02 5.28 1.75
C PRO A 90 9.27 5.71 0.98
N ARG A 91 9.45 5.14 -0.21
CA ARG A 91 10.58 5.45 -1.08
C ARG A 91 10.43 6.80 -1.80
N TYR A 92 9.19 7.23 -2.06
CA TYR A 92 8.93 8.49 -2.76
C TYR A 92 9.58 9.67 -2.01
N HIS A 93 10.46 10.40 -2.70
CA HIS A 93 11.31 11.46 -2.19
C HIS A 93 12.38 10.99 -1.15
N ASN A 94 12.63 9.70 -1.07
CA ASN A 94 13.66 9.10 -0.23
C ASN A 94 14.47 8.04 -1.03
N GLU A 95 14.55 8.22 -2.34
CA GLU A 95 15.13 7.24 -3.26
C GLU A 95 16.62 7.00 -2.97
N ASP A 96 17.32 8.00 -2.48
CA ASP A 96 18.74 7.92 -2.13
C ASP A 96 18.99 7.09 -0.86
N PHE A 97 18.01 7.06 0.05
CA PHE A 97 18.11 6.35 1.32
C PHE A 97 17.42 4.99 1.31
N ILE A 98 16.34 4.85 0.53
CA ILE A 98 15.54 3.63 0.46
C ILE A 98 15.66 3.06 -0.95
N PRO A 99 16.45 1.99 -1.16
CA PRO A 99 16.61 1.38 -2.47
C PRO A 99 15.28 0.83 -3.00
N SER A 100 15.13 0.74 -4.31
CA SER A 100 13.95 0.15 -4.92
C SER A 100 13.85 -1.33 -4.52
N ASN A 101 12.63 -1.88 -4.49
CA ASN A 101 12.42 -3.30 -4.22
C ASN A 101 13.20 -4.21 -5.19
N ARG A 102 13.58 -3.71 -6.38
CA ARG A 102 14.44 -4.41 -7.33
C ARG A 102 15.92 -4.34 -6.97
N CYS A 103 16.32 -3.30 -6.23
CA CYS A 103 17.68 -3.07 -5.76
C CYS A 103 17.84 -3.46 -4.30
N ILE A 104 16.76 -3.83 -3.60
CA ILE A 104 16.86 -4.46 -2.28
C ILE A 104 17.44 -5.86 -2.50
N GLY A 105 18.75 -5.96 -2.39
CA GLY A 105 19.42 -7.24 -2.41
C GLY A 105 18.94 -8.13 -1.27
N LYS A 106 19.10 -9.45 -1.45
CA LYS A 106 18.94 -10.38 -0.34
C LYS A 106 19.91 -9.99 0.77
N ALA A 107 19.49 -10.19 2.00
CA ALA A 107 20.38 -10.00 3.15
C ALA A 107 21.59 -10.95 3.04
N ILE A 108 22.76 -10.48 3.45
CA ILE A 108 23.98 -11.29 3.45
C ILE A 108 23.78 -12.46 4.40
N GLU A 109 23.12 -12.20 5.53
CA GLU A 109 22.80 -13.21 6.55
C GLU A 109 21.29 -13.31 6.70
N LYS A 110 20.76 -14.53 6.56
CA LYS A 110 19.36 -14.83 6.79
C LYS A 110 19.07 -14.82 8.29
N LYS A 111 18.02 -14.13 8.71
CA LYS A 111 17.59 -13.99 10.10
C LYS A 111 16.16 -14.43 10.28
N HIS A 112 15.83 -14.91 11.47
CA HIS A 112 14.46 -15.07 11.90
C HIS A 112 13.94 -13.76 12.50
N VAL A 113 12.97 -13.14 11.82
CA VAL A 113 12.37 -11.86 12.22
C VAL A 113 10.96 -12.10 12.74
N VAL A 114 10.73 -11.82 14.02
CA VAL A 114 9.39 -11.86 14.60
C VAL A 114 8.79 -10.46 14.62
N ILE A 115 7.59 -10.33 14.05
CA ILE A 115 6.86 -9.06 13.94
C ILE A 115 5.58 -9.17 14.76
N ILE A 116 5.37 -8.24 15.68
CA ILE A 116 4.23 -8.22 16.59
C ILE A 116 3.26 -7.12 16.15
N GLY A 117 2.08 -7.53 15.68
CA GLY A 117 1.03 -6.67 15.15
C GLY A 117 0.98 -6.63 13.62
N ALA A 118 -0.19 -6.97 13.06
CA ALA A 118 -0.45 -7.00 11.63
C ALA A 118 -1.26 -5.77 11.14
N GLY A 119 -0.97 -4.61 11.71
CA GLY A 119 -1.36 -3.32 11.15
C GLY A 119 -0.50 -2.93 9.93
N PRO A 120 -0.71 -1.75 9.30
CA PRO A 120 0.02 -1.37 8.09
C PRO A 120 1.54 -1.39 8.25
N ALA A 121 2.06 -1.00 9.42
CA ALA A 121 3.49 -1.01 9.70
C ALA A 121 4.04 -2.44 9.74
N GLY A 122 3.40 -3.35 10.49
CA GLY A 122 3.83 -4.74 10.59
C GLY A 122 3.69 -5.50 9.27
N LEU A 123 2.61 -5.27 8.51
CA LEU A 123 2.42 -5.87 7.19
C LEU A 123 3.52 -5.43 6.21
N LYS A 124 3.83 -4.12 6.18
CA LYS A 124 4.91 -3.61 5.32
C LYS A 124 6.28 -4.16 5.74
N ALA A 125 6.54 -4.25 7.03
CA ALA A 125 7.78 -4.82 7.57
C ALA A 125 7.91 -6.31 7.21
N ALA A 126 6.85 -7.10 7.36
CA ALA A 126 6.82 -8.52 7.03
C ALA A 126 7.12 -8.76 5.54
N ILE A 127 6.47 -8.02 4.65
CA ILE A 127 6.71 -8.08 3.21
C ILE A 127 8.17 -7.73 2.90
N THR A 128 8.70 -6.66 3.49
CA THR A 128 10.07 -6.20 3.23
C THR A 128 11.10 -7.20 3.75
N ALA A 129 10.92 -7.72 4.96
CA ALA A 129 11.83 -8.73 5.54
C ALA A 129 11.84 -10.02 4.69
N SER A 130 10.66 -10.50 4.29
CA SER A 130 10.54 -11.67 3.41
C SER A 130 11.19 -11.44 2.04
N ASP A 131 10.96 -10.27 1.43
CA ASP A 131 11.60 -9.90 0.15
C ASP A 131 13.12 -9.84 0.26
N ARG A 132 13.67 -9.52 1.43
CA ARG A 132 15.10 -9.58 1.74
C ARG A 132 15.63 -10.99 2.02
N GLY A 133 14.74 -11.98 2.12
CA GLY A 133 15.11 -13.39 2.31
C GLY A 133 15.19 -13.86 3.75
N HIS A 134 14.69 -13.07 4.70
CA HIS A 134 14.58 -13.48 6.10
C HIS A 134 13.41 -14.45 6.30
N ASP A 135 13.50 -15.30 7.33
CA ASP A 135 12.34 -16.03 7.85
C ASP A 135 11.49 -15.09 8.68
N VAL A 136 10.20 -15.06 8.41
CA VAL A 136 9.31 -14.09 9.03
C VAL A 136 8.17 -14.78 9.73
N THR A 137 8.00 -14.45 11.03
CA THR A 137 6.81 -14.80 11.82
C THR A 137 6.06 -13.53 12.16
N LEU A 138 4.81 -13.42 11.71
CA LEU A 138 3.91 -12.29 11.96
C LEU A 138 2.84 -12.71 12.96
N ILE A 139 2.80 -12.06 14.13
CA ILE A 139 1.87 -12.37 15.22
C ILE A 139 0.81 -11.29 15.29
N GLU A 140 -0.47 -11.69 15.27
CA GLU A 140 -1.60 -10.79 15.36
C GLU A 140 -2.65 -11.31 16.36
N LYS A 141 -3.04 -10.46 17.31
CA LYS A 141 -4.02 -10.81 18.34
C LYS A 141 -5.44 -10.98 17.82
N SER A 142 -5.79 -10.30 16.72
CA SER A 142 -7.11 -10.42 16.10
C SER A 142 -7.18 -11.59 15.11
N ASN A 143 -8.38 -11.91 14.68
CA ASN A 143 -8.64 -12.99 13.72
C ASN A 143 -8.30 -12.64 12.26
N SER A 144 -7.78 -11.44 11.99
CA SER A 144 -7.53 -11.00 10.63
C SER A 144 -6.49 -9.89 10.54
N LEU A 145 -5.78 -9.85 9.40
CA LEU A 145 -4.78 -8.83 9.07
C LEU A 145 -5.42 -7.46 8.81
N GLY A 146 -4.68 -6.40 9.13
CA GLY A 146 -5.01 -5.02 8.75
C GLY A 146 -5.05 -4.01 9.88
N GLY A 147 -5.17 -4.43 11.16
CA GLY A 147 -5.23 -3.50 12.29
C GLY A 147 -6.32 -2.44 12.10
N LEU A 148 -6.01 -1.17 12.35
CA LEU A 148 -6.93 -0.04 12.18
C LEU A 148 -7.37 0.20 10.73
N LEU A 149 -6.66 -0.30 9.71
CA LEU A 149 -7.12 -0.22 8.33
C LEU A 149 -8.49 -0.88 8.13
N LYS A 150 -8.82 -1.89 8.91
CA LYS A 150 -10.14 -2.57 8.84
C LYS A 150 -11.27 -1.64 9.24
N VAL A 151 -11.04 -0.85 10.30
CA VAL A 151 -12.03 0.13 10.79
C VAL A 151 -12.21 1.24 9.76
N ILE A 152 -11.11 1.80 9.25
CA ILE A 152 -11.17 2.85 8.22
C ILE A 152 -11.83 2.32 6.94
N ALA A 153 -11.53 1.07 6.54
CA ALA A 153 -12.07 0.44 5.35
C ALA A 153 -13.57 0.12 5.45
N SER A 154 -14.16 0.13 6.64
CA SER A 154 -15.62 -0.07 6.80
C SER A 154 -16.44 1.15 6.37
N GLU A 155 -15.82 2.32 6.27
CA GLU A 155 -16.47 3.54 5.80
C GLU A 155 -16.76 3.50 4.29
N LYS A 156 -18.01 3.84 3.90
CA LYS A 156 -18.50 3.75 2.51
C LYS A 156 -17.64 4.51 1.49
N HIS A 157 -16.97 5.59 1.92
CA HIS A 157 -16.18 6.46 1.04
C HIS A 157 -14.67 6.19 1.10
N LYS A 158 -14.25 5.06 1.66
CA LYS A 158 -12.85 4.67 1.84
C LYS A 158 -12.46 3.44 1.00
N GLU A 159 -12.97 3.35 -0.22
CA GLU A 159 -12.67 2.25 -1.16
C GLU A 159 -11.15 2.10 -1.43
N GLU A 160 -10.40 3.22 -1.40
CA GLU A 160 -8.95 3.17 -1.55
C GLU A 160 -8.28 2.41 -0.41
N VAL A 161 -8.79 2.54 0.82
CA VAL A 161 -8.28 1.82 1.98
C VAL A 161 -8.66 0.34 1.92
N GLN A 162 -9.85 0.01 1.39
CA GLN A 162 -10.24 -1.39 1.13
C GLN A 162 -9.30 -2.04 0.12
N ARG A 163 -8.92 -1.33 -0.96
CA ARG A 163 -7.94 -1.81 -1.93
C ARG A 163 -6.56 -2.00 -1.31
N LEU A 164 -6.11 -1.09 -0.45
CA LEU A 164 -4.85 -1.23 0.26
C LEU A 164 -4.84 -2.45 1.19
N LEU A 165 -5.93 -2.67 1.91
CA LEU A 165 -6.08 -3.83 2.78
C LEU A 165 -6.04 -5.14 1.99
N LYS A 166 -6.74 -5.19 0.84
CA LYS A 166 -6.70 -6.32 -0.09
C LYS A 166 -5.28 -6.55 -0.62
N TYR A 167 -4.61 -5.48 -1.05
CA TYR A 167 -3.22 -5.54 -1.50
C TYR A 167 -2.31 -6.18 -0.44
N TYR A 168 -2.35 -5.70 0.80
CA TYR A 168 -1.51 -6.26 1.86
C TYR A 168 -1.77 -7.74 2.11
N ARG A 169 -3.04 -8.16 2.16
CA ARG A 169 -3.40 -9.57 2.32
C ARG A 169 -2.82 -10.42 1.19
N THR A 170 -3.05 -10.01 -0.05
CA THR A 170 -2.48 -10.70 -1.22
C THR A 170 -0.95 -10.76 -1.17
N GLN A 171 -0.29 -9.70 -0.73
CA GLN A 171 1.17 -9.68 -0.64
C GLN A 171 1.72 -10.58 0.47
N ILE A 172 1.02 -10.72 1.58
CA ILE A 172 1.36 -11.69 2.64
C ILE A 172 1.18 -13.12 2.13
N ASP A 173 0.03 -13.41 1.48
CA ASP A 173 -0.28 -14.75 0.97
C ASP A 173 0.70 -15.24 -0.12
N LYS A 174 1.26 -14.32 -0.90
CA LYS A 174 2.27 -14.62 -1.95
C LYS A 174 3.67 -14.93 -1.40
N ARG A 175 3.90 -14.83 -0.09
CA ARG A 175 5.24 -14.94 0.52
C ARG A 175 5.29 -16.03 1.59
N PRO A 176 6.44 -16.64 1.83
CA PRO A 176 6.62 -17.63 2.90
C PRO A 176 6.69 -16.94 4.27
N ILE A 177 5.62 -16.28 4.67
CA ILE A 177 5.47 -15.61 5.96
C ILE A 177 4.59 -16.49 6.84
N GLN A 178 5.09 -16.89 7.98
CA GLN A 178 4.28 -17.57 8.99
C GLN A 178 3.39 -16.55 9.70
N VAL A 179 2.08 -16.73 9.58
CA VAL A 179 1.09 -15.82 10.20
C VAL A 179 0.38 -16.54 11.35
N LEU A 180 0.47 -15.97 12.55
CA LEU A 180 -0.20 -16.44 13.75
C LEU A 180 -1.32 -15.47 14.12
N LEU A 181 -2.53 -15.78 13.70
CA LEU A 181 -3.75 -15.02 14.05
C LEU A 181 -4.31 -15.48 15.40
N ASN A 182 -5.22 -14.70 15.99
CA ASN A 182 -5.83 -14.95 17.30
C ASN A 182 -4.78 -15.19 18.39
N THR A 183 -3.60 -14.60 18.23
CA THR A 183 -2.44 -14.87 19.09
C THR A 183 -1.94 -13.58 19.69
N GLN A 184 -2.12 -13.43 21.00
CA GLN A 184 -1.52 -12.33 21.74
C GLN A 184 -0.07 -12.68 22.08
N ALA A 185 0.87 -11.93 21.53
CA ALA A 185 2.28 -12.11 21.84
C ALA A 185 2.58 -11.83 23.30
N THR A 186 3.26 -12.76 23.97
CA THR A 186 3.88 -12.57 25.29
C THR A 186 5.40 -12.65 25.18
N PRO A 187 6.15 -12.09 26.13
CA PRO A 187 7.60 -12.18 26.13
C PRO A 187 8.11 -13.63 26.09
N GLU A 188 7.46 -14.54 26.80
CA GLU A 188 7.81 -15.95 26.88
C GLU A 188 7.61 -16.65 25.53
N MET A 189 6.46 -16.40 24.89
CA MET A 189 6.16 -16.92 23.56
C MET A 189 7.17 -16.42 22.52
N VAL A 190 7.48 -15.13 22.53
CA VAL A 190 8.43 -14.55 21.57
C VAL A 190 9.83 -15.11 21.79
N LYS A 191 10.27 -15.27 23.05
CA LYS A 191 11.56 -15.90 23.38
C LYS A 191 11.60 -17.35 22.90
N ALA A 192 10.52 -18.11 23.06
CA ALA A 192 10.43 -19.50 22.61
C ALA A 192 10.58 -19.67 21.08
N LEU A 193 10.25 -18.64 20.30
CA LEU A 193 10.48 -18.62 18.85
C LEU A 193 11.95 -18.40 18.48
N ASN A 194 12.81 -18.07 19.45
CA ASN A 194 14.24 -17.81 19.26
C ASN A 194 14.54 -16.83 18.08
N PRO A 195 14.00 -15.60 18.09
CA PRO A 195 14.19 -14.65 17.00
C PRO A 195 15.58 -13.99 17.05
N ASP A 196 16.15 -13.75 15.86
CA ASP A 196 17.33 -12.88 15.73
C ASP A 196 16.97 -11.39 15.83
N SER A 197 15.74 -11.06 15.50
CA SER A 197 15.23 -9.68 15.56
C SER A 197 13.74 -9.64 15.84
N ILE A 198 13.32 -8.66 16.61
CA ILE A 198 11.91 -8.43 16.96
C ILE A 198 11.53 -7.02 16.50
N LEU A 199 10.39 -6.91 15.79
CA LEU A 199 9.79 -5.64 15.43
C LEU A 199 8.43 -5.51 16.09
N ILE A 200 8.25 -4.46 16.89
CA ILE A 200 7.00 -4.16 17.59
C ILE A 200 6.19 -3.15 16.79
N ALA A 201 5.04 -3.58 16.28
CA ALA A 201 4.14 -2.80 15.43
C ALA A 201 2.68 -2.83 15.94
N ILE A 202 2.51 -2.78 17.26
CA ILE A 202 1.22 -2.97 17.95
C ILE A 202 0.26 -1.78 17.83
N GLY A 203 0.68 -0.69 17.18
CA GLY A 203 -0.11 0.52 17.01
C GLY A 203 -0.25 1.35 18.28
N ALA A 204 -1.32 2.14 18.34
CA ALA A 204 -1.63 3.02 19.46
C ALA A 204 -3.07 2.78 19.94
N LYS A 205 -3.34 3.19 21.16
CA LYS A 205 -4.70 3.28 21.73
C LYS A 205 -5.13 4.73 21.81
N GLU A 206 -6.42 4.96 21.66
CA GLU A 206 -7.02 6.27 21.89
C GLU A 206 -6.76 6.74 23.32
N ARG A 207 -6.42 8.01 23.45
CA ARG A 207 -6.42 8.67 24.73
C ARG A 207 -7.77 9.33 24.94
N ILE A 208 -8.59 8.72 25.80
CA ILE A 208 -9.84 9.32 26.23
C ILE A 208 -9.50 10.50 27.14
N LEU A 209 -9.89 11.69 26.73
CA LEU A 209 -9.74 12.88 27.57
C LEU A 209 -10.82 12.84 28.66
N PRO A 210 -10.49 13.23 29.91
CA PRO A 210 -11.45 13.29 31.02
C PRO A 210 -12.36 14.52 30.89
N ILE A 211 -13.16 14.55 29.82
CA ILE A 211 -14.13 15.61 29.54
C ILE A 211 -15.51 15.06 29.87
N SER A 212 -16.24 15.77 30.72
CA SER A 212 -17.60 15.40 31.10
C SER A 212 -18.50 15.42 29.87
N GLY A 213 -19.18 14.29 29.58
CA GLY A 213 -20.10 14.14 28.45
C GLY A 213 -19.50 13.54 27.18
N LEU A 214 -18.25 13.09 27.23
CA LEU A 214 -17.66 12.24 26.20
C LEU A 214 -17.90 10.75 26.52
#